data_e4b87136fa7adbc115be1f89267bd92e
#
_entry.id   e4b87136fa7adbc115be1f89267bd92e
#
_cell.length_a   1.000
_cell.length_b   1.000
_cell.length_c   1.000
_cell.angle_alpha   90.00
_cell.angle_beta   90.00
_cell.angle_gamma   90.00
#
_symmetry.space_group_name_H-M   'P 1'
#
loop_
_entity.id
_entity.type
_entity.pdbx_description
1 polymer ?
#
loop_
_entity_poly.entity_id
_entity_poly.type
_entity_poly.pdbx_seq_one_letter_code
_entity_poly.pdbx_strand_id
1 'polypeptide(L)'
;MTSAGPYRRAVALAALATLVLGAPLPGTARAADREVTFAHQDMVVPFRALMASGAIEKATGYTIHWRKFGGGGDVIRAMASGSVQIGEAGSSPIAAAASQGLDIQLFWILDEIADAEQLVARAGSGVTGVADLRGKTIAVPFVSTAHYQLIAALAEAGLTQADVRILNMRPPEIAAAWERGDIDATFIWDPVLARVKKSGTVVVSAGDLARRGKATFDGLVVDRAWAARNRDFLATLVRLIAAQDAAYAAKPWGADAPEVAAVARVTGSAPAEVPASLAAYRFPTLEAQASPAWLGGGAAKALTETAAFLKAQGRVQALAPDYARFVTTEFVEAARK
;
A
#
# COMPACT_ATOMS: atom_id res chain seq x y z
N MET A 1 -89.96 -28.87 5.17
CA MET A 1 -89.96 -29.37 3.80
C MET A 1 -88.56 -29.78 3.51
N THR A 2 -88.23 -31.05 3.64
CA THR A 2 -87.85 -32.04 2.63
C THR A 2 -86.47 -31.66 1.97
N SER A 3 -85.44 -32.50 1.91
CA SER A 3 -85.33 -33.96 1.79
C SER A 3 -83.82 -34.32 1.89
N ALA A 4 -83.53 -35.28 2.60
CA ALA A 4 -82.87 -36.57 2.41
C ALA A 4 -81.67 -36.68 1.44
N GLY A 5 -80.57 -37.11 1.92
CA GLY A 5 -79.53 -38.05 1.72
C GLY A 5 -79.10 -38.40 0.27
N PRO A 6 -78.12 -39.32 0.04
CA PRO A 6 -77.49 -40.30 0.91
C PRO A 6 -75.96 -40.51 0.73
N TYR A 7 -75.44 -41.34 1.58
CA TYR A 7 -74.10 -41.96 1.66
C TYR A 7 -73.45 -42.40 0.34
N ARG A 8 -72.10 -42.10 0.20
CA ARG A 8 -71.20 -42.98 -0.55
C ARG A 8 -69.88 -43.14 0.16
N ARG A 9 -69.56 -44.40 0.36
CA ARG A 9 -68.30 -44.91 0.93
C ARG A 9 -67.08 -44.50 0.07
N ALA A 10 -66.06 -43.96 0.67
CA ALA A 10 -64.74 -43.80 0.01
C ALA A 10 -63.78 -44.79 0.64
N VAL A 11 -63.15 -45.53 -0.24
CA VAL A 11 -62.12 -46.55 -0.03
C VAL A 11 -60.81 -45.89 0.38
N ALA A 12 -60.22 -46.37 1.46
CA ALA A 12 -58.84 -45.94 1.88
C ALA A 12 -57.82 -46.63 0.98
N LEU A 13 -57.06 -45.84 0.21
CA LEU A 13 -55.80 -46.27 -0.41
C LEU A 13 -54.67 -45.81 0.47
N ALA A 14 -53.93 -46.74 1.09
CA ALA A 14 -52.73 -46.54 1.79
C ALA A 14 -51.57 -46.33 0.76
N ALA A 15 -51.07 -45.13 0.64
CA ALA A 15 -49.85 -44.85 -0.12
C ALA A 15 -48.65 -45.01 0.81
N LEU A 16 -47.83 -46.04 0.57
CA LEU A 16 -46.50 -46.21 1.16
C LEU A 16 -45.59 -45.08 0.58
N ALA A 17 -45.28 -44.10 1.37
CA ALA A 17 -44.23 -43.14 1.07
C ALA A 17 -42.89 -43.74 1.45
N THR A 18 -42.10 -44.16 0.48
CA THR A 18 -40.68 -44.54 0.62
C THR A 18 -39.88 -43.28 0.94
N LEU A 19 -39.44 -43.14 2.18
CA LEU A 19 -38.45 -42.14 2.58
C LEU A 19 -37.11 -42.54 1.97
N VAL A 20 -36.72 -41.90 0.87
CA VAL A 20 -35.33 -41.93 0.38
C VAL A 20 -34.57 -40.95 1.25
N LEU A 21 -33.79 -41.47 2.23
CA LEU A 21 -32.75 -40.72 2.91
C LEU A 21 -31.67 -40.36 1.86
N GLY A 22 -31.77 -39.18 1.29
CA GLY A 22 -30.71 -38.58 0.51
C GLY A 22 -29.54 -38.25 1.43
N ALA A 23 -28.47 -39.05 1.37
CA ALA A 23 -27.20 -38.66 1.98
C ALA A 23 -26.81 -37.29 1.39
N PRO A 24 -26.36 -36.32 2.21
CA PRO A 24 -25.85 -35.08 1.65
C PRO A 24 -24.60 -35.41 0.82
N LEU A 25 -24.68 -35.17 -0.48
CA LEU A 25 -23.51 -35.14 -1.33
C LEU A 25 -22.46 -34.22 -0.69
N PRO A 26 -21.20 -34.63 -0.61
CA PRO A 26 -20.16 -33.72 -0.13
C PRO A 26 -20.24 -32.46 -1.02
N GLY A 27 -20.64 -31.35 -0.41
CA GLY A 27 -20.72 -30.07 -1.08
C GLY A 27 -19.39 -29.80 -1.75
N THR A 28 -19.39 -29.65 -3.06
CA THR A 28 -18.28 -29.05 -3.79
C THR A 28 -18.01 -27.72 -3.09
N ALA A 29 -16.94 -27.67 -2.28
CA ALA A 29 -16.43 -26.43 -1.72
C ALA A 29 -16.27 -25.48 -2.91
N ARG A 30 -17.08 -24.47 -2.91
CA ARG A 30 -17.31 -23.55 -3.99
C ARG A 30 -15.99 -22.83 -4.29
N ALA A 31 -15.56 -22.88 -5.55
CA ALA A 31 -14.44 -22.10 -6.08
C ALA A 31 -14.61 -20.56 -5.94
N ALA A 32 -15.67 -20.12 -5.24
CA ALA A 32 -16.08 -18.73 -5.10
C ALA A 32 -15.24 -17.89 -4.12
N ASP A 33 -14.31 -18.49 -3.36
CA ASP A 33 -13.57 -17.78 -2.31
C ASP A 33 -12.08 -17.52 -2.63
N ARG A 34 -11.63 -17.77 -3.87
CA ARG A 34 -10.26 -17.49 -4.30
C ARG A 34 -10.17 -16.19 -5.10
N GLU A 35 -10.77 -15.14 -4.55
CA GLU A 35 -10.67 -13.79 -5.10
C GLU A 35 -10.10 -12.86 -4.04
N VAL A 36 -9.31 -11.88 -4.47
CA VAL A 36 -8.75 -10.85 -3.61
C VAL A 36 -8.67 -9.53 -4.36
N THR A 37 -9.08 -8.44 -3.71
CA THR A 37 -8.80 -7.09 -4.19
C THR A 37 -7.51 -6.60 -3.57
N PHE A 38 -6.55 -6.29 -4.42
CA PHE A 38 -5.24 -5.78 -4.05
C PHE A 38 -5.10 -4.32 -4.49
N ALA A 39 -4.98 -3.40 -3.54
CA ALA A 39 -4.76 -1.98 -3.80
C ALA A 39 -3.27 -1.66 -3.93
N HIS A 40 -2.89 -0.94 -4.97
CA HIS A 40 -1.52 -0.49 -5.20
C HIS A 40 -1.48 0.99 -5.59
N GLN A 41 -0.29 1.57 -5.50
CA GLN A 41 0.02 2.92 -5.97
C GLN A 41 0.83 2.86 -7.28
N ASP A 42 1.39 3.98 -7.72
CA ASP A 42 2.19 4.07 -8.95
C ASP A 42 3.71 4.05 -8.71
N MET A 43 4.16 3.69 -7.51
CA MET A 43 5.58 3.59 -7.17
C MET A 43 6.34 2.64 -8.08
N VAL A 44 7.58 3.00 -8.40
CA VAL A 44 8.46 2.25 -9.28
C VAL A 44 9.29 1.27 -8.45
N VAL A 45 8.76 0.05 -8.27
CA VAL A 45 9.37 -1.03 -7.46
C VAL A 45 9.38 -2.34 -8.22
N PRO A 46 10.27 -3.32 -7.90
CA PRO A 46 10.36 -4.60 -8.62
C PRO A 46 9.04 -5.39 -8.59
N PHE A 47 8.26 -5.25 -7.54
CA PHE A 47 6.94 -5.86 -7.39
C PHE A 47 6.01 -5.58 -8.59
N ARG A 48 6.15 -4.47 -9.30
CA ARG A 48 5.34 -4.16 -10.50
C ARG A 48 5.59 -5.13 -11.66
N ALA A 49 6.82 -5.61 -11.82
CA ALA A 49 7.12 -6.64 -12.82
C ALA A 49 6.44 -7.97 -12.45
N LEU A 50 6.44 -8.34 -11.17
CA LEU A 50 5.74 -9.52 -10.68
C LEU A 50 4.22 -9.41 -10.89
N MET A 51 3.60 -8.26 -10.57
CA MET A 51 2.19 -7.99 -10.86
C MET A 51 1.85 -8.18 -12.34
N ALA A 52 2.67 -7.61 -13.22
CA ALA A 52 2.45 -7.64 -14.67
C ALA A 52 2.60 -9.02 -15.29
N SER A 53 3.29 -9.94 -14.62
CA SER A 53 3.60 -11.29 -15.14
C SER A 53 2.44 -12.29 -14.95
N GLY A 54 1.47 -12.00 -14.07
CA GLY A 54 0.43 -12.96 -13.67
C GLY A 54 0.96 -14.16 -12.88
N ALA A 55 2.22 -14.10 -12.41
CA ALA A 55 2.84 -15.21 -11.69
C ALA A 55 2.20 -15.48 -10.33
N ILE A 56 1.65 -14.44 -9.68
CA ILE A 56 0.96 -14.58 -8.39
C ILE A 56 -0.33 -15.38 -8.58
N GLU A 57 -1.15 -15.01 -9.55
CA GLU A 57 -2.39 -15.69 -9.91
C GLU A 57 -2.12 -17.16 -10.27
N LYS A 58 -1.11 -17.38 -11.09
CA LYS A 58 -0.70 -18.74 -11.50
C LYS A 58 -0.24 -19.60 -10.32
N ALA A 59 0.53 -19.04 -9.39
CA ALA A 59 1.08 -19.79 -8.26
C ALA A 59 0.04 -20.04 -7.17
N THR A 60 -0.91 -19.13 -6.99
CA THR A 60 -1.88 -19.19 -5.90
C THR A 60 -3.24 -19.77 -6.32
N GLY A 61 -3.56 -19.71 -7.61
CA GLY A 61 -4.89 -20.03 -8.14
C GLY A 61 -5.98 -19.03 -7.74
N TYR A 62 -5.58 -17.81 -7.35
CA TYR A 62 -6.50 -16.72 -7.02
C TYR A 62 -6.74 -15.84 -8.25
N THR A 63 -7.93 -15.26 -8.33
CA THR A 63 -8.21 -14.09 -9.16
C THR A 63 -7.86 -12.84 -8.36
N ILE A 64 -6.94 -12.01 -8.87
CA ILE A 64 -6.53 -10.78 -8.19
C ILE A 64 -7.13 -9.58 -8.93
N HIS A 65 -7.95 -8.81 -8.21
CA HIS A 65 -8.51 -7.55 -8.70
C HIS A 65 -7.55 -6.41 -8.33
N TRP A 66 -6.61 -6.11 -9.21
CA TRP A 66 -5.67 -5.01 -9.03
C TRP A 66 -6.37 -3.66 -9.11
N ARG A 67 -6.26 -2.85 -8.06
CA ARG A 67 -6.85 -1.50 -8.02
C ARG A 67 -5.78 -0.45 -7.74
N LYS A 68 -5.62 0.48 -8.66
CA LYS A 68 -4.69 1.61 -8.50
C LYS A 68 -5.34 2.75 -7.72
N PHE A 69 -4.59 3.30 -6.76
CA PHE A 69 -4.97 4.45 -5.94
C PHE A 69 -3.93 5.56 -6.04
N GLY A 70 -4.34 6.80 -5.77
CA GLY A 70 -3.49 7.97 -5.86
C GLY A 70 -2.60 8.21 -4.64
N GLY A 71 -2.66 7.35 -3.61
CA GLY A 71 -1.82 7.42 -2.42
C GLY A 71 -2.31 6.50 -1.31
N GLY A 72 -1.42 6.22 -0.33
CA GLY A 72 -1.67 5.29 0.77
C GLY A 72 -2.89 5.64 1.62
N GLY A 73 -3.22 6.91 1.78
CA GLY A 73 -4.43 7.34 2.48
C GLY A 73 -5.72 6.89 1.79
N ASP A 74 -5.76 6.86 0.43
CA ASP A 74 -6.88 6.33 -0.35
C ASP A 74 -6.98 4.80 -0.21
N VAL A 75 -5.83 4.10 -0.22
CA VAL A 75 -5.74 2.65 0.02
C VAL A 75 -6.34 2.29 1.38
N ILE A 76 -5.91 2.96 2.45
CA ILE A 76 -6.42 2.71 3.80
C ILE A 76 -7.93 2.95 3.90
N ARG A 77 -8.47 4.00 3.26
CA ARG A 77 -9.91 4.22 3.22
C ARG A 77 -10.67 3.10 2.51
N ALA A 78 -10.11 2.58 1.42
CA ALA A 78 -10.70 1.43 0.71
C ALA A 78 -10.65 0.15 1.55
N MET A 79 -9.57 -0.08 2.31
CA MET A 79 -9.50 -1.19 3.27
C MET A 79 -10.50 -1.03 4.41
N ALA A 80 -10.65 0.17 4.97
CA ALA A 80 -11.62 0.46 6.03
C ALA A 80 -13.07 0.22 5.59
N SER A 81 -13.39 0.39 4.32
CA SER A 81 -14.72 0.05 3.76
C SER A 81 -14.92 -1.44 3.47
N GLY A 82 -13.90 -2.29 3.66
CA GLY A 82 -13.93 -3.72 3.33
C GLY A 82 -13.81 -4.02 1.83
N SER A 83 -13.63 -3.01 0.97
CA SER A 83 -13.56 -3.20 -0.49
C SER A 83 -12.19 -3.66 -1.00
N VAL A 84 -11.18 -3.69 -0.12
CA VAL A 84 -9.79 -4.10 -0.38
C VAL A 84 -9.31 -4.96 0.77
N GLN A 85 -8.73 -6.12 0.46
CA GLN A 85 -8.18 -7.04 1.46
C GLN A 85 -6.69 -6.88 1.66
N ILE A 86 -5.95 -6.55 0.61
CA ILE A 86 -4.49 -6.30 0.67
C ILE A 86 -4.22 -4.92 0.09
N GLY A 87 -3.40 -4.14 0.78
CA GLY A 87 -3.08 -2.78 0.36
C GLY A 87 -1.60 -2.46 0.48
N GLU A 88 -1.12 -1.65 -0.45
CA GLU A 88 0.19 -1.04 -0.43
C GLU A 88 0.07 0.36 0.16
N ALA A 89 0.81 0.63 1.22
CA ALA A 89 0.78 1.93 1.87
C ALA A 89 2.11 2.25 2.54
N GLY A 90 2.44 3.52 2.62
CA GLY A 90 3.60 4.00 3.37
C GLY A 90 3.40 3.90 4.89
N SER A 91 4.49 3.99 5.63
CA SER A 91 4.50 3.94 7.09
C SER A 91 3.56 4.96 7.74
N SER A 92 3.42 6.15 7.14
CA SER A 92 2.54 7.21 7.65
C SER A 92 1.05 6.86 7.57
N PRO A 93 0.46 6.47 6.42
CA PRO A 93 -0.93 6.02 6.37
C PRO A 93 -1.17 4.73 7.16
N ILE A 94 -0.19 3.82 7.27
CA ILE A 94 -0.30 2.62 8.12
C ILE A 94 -0.41 3.02 9.61
N ALA A 95 0.45 3.94 10.06
CA ALA A 95 0.39 4.45 11.43
C ALA A 95 -0.93 5.16 11.74
N ALA A 96 -1.47 5.93 10.78
CA ALA A 96 -2.77 6.58 10.92
C ALA A 96 -3.90 5.54 11.01
N ALA A 97 -3.91 4.50 10.17
CA ALA A 97 -4.88 3.42 10.20
C ALA A 97 -4.87 2.65 11.52
N ALA A 98 -3.67 2.30 12.01
CA ALA A 98 -3.46 1.65 13.30
C ALA A 98 -4.00 2.52 14.46
N SER A 99 -3.75 3.83 14.42
CA SER A 99 -4.24 4.79 15.41
C SER A 99 -5.78 4.90 15.41
N GLN A 100 -6.42 4.66 14.27
CA GLN A 100 -7.89 4.64 14.13
C GLN A 100 -8.49 3.26 14.47
N GLY A 101 -7.66 2.27 14.83
CA GLY A 101 -8.10 0.94 15.23
C GLY A 101 -8.51 0.04 14.06
N LEU A 102 -8.11 0.38 12.82
CA LEU A 102 -8.36 -0.50 11.67
C LEU A 102 -7.63 -1.84 11.87
N ASP A 103 -8.36 -2.95 11.72
CA ASP A 103 -7.82 -4.29 12.02
C ASP A 103 -7.00 -4.87 10.85
N ILE A 104 -5.84 -4.27 10.64
CA ILE A 104 -4.88 -4.64 9.61
C ILE A 104 -3.58 -5.18 10.22
N GLN A 105 -2.79 -5.88 9.40
CA GLN A 105 -1.43 -6.29 9.72
C GLN A 105 -0.47 -5.90 8.59
N LEU A 106 0.61 -5.20 8.94
CA LEU A 106 1.79 -5.05 8.10
C LEU A 106 2.54 -6.39 8.09
N PHE A 107 2.71 -6.99 6.93
CA PHE A 107 3.30 -8.32 6.78
C PHE A 107 4.53 -8.38 5.87
N TRP A 108 4.80 -7.31 5.11
CA TRP A 108 5.96 -7.18 4.25
C TRP A 108 6.39 -5.72 4.18
N ILE A 109 7.68 -5.45 4.36
CA ILE A 109 8.28 -4.16 4.03
C ILE A 109 8.63 -4.20 2.54
N LEU A 110 7.93 -3.41 1.75
CA LEU A 110 8.11 -3.38 0.31
C LEU A 110 9.44 -2.73 -0.06
N ASP A 111 9.77 -1.65 0.64
CA ASP A 111 11.04 -0.92 0.50
C ASP A 111 11.30 0.02 1.68
N GLU A 112 12.55 0.43 1.84
CA GLU A 112 12.96 1.65 2.50
C GLU A 112 12.97 2.76 1.44
N ILE A 113 12.22 3.83 1.66
CA ILE A 113 11.99 4.88 0.65
C ILE A 113 13.30 5.57 0.23
N ALA A 114 14.24 5.72 1.16
CA ALA A 114 15.55 6.33 0.91
C ALA A 114 15.43 7.61 0.06
N ASP A 115 16.06 7.65 -1.13
CA ASP A 115 16.04 8.83 -2.00
C ASP A 115 14.89 8.84 -3.04
N ALA A 116 13.94 7.90 -2.94
CA ALA A 116 12.83 7.78 -3.87
C ALA A 116 11.74 8.85 -3.70
N GLU A 117 11.69 9.50 -2.53
CA GLU A 117 10.85 10.68 -2.30
C GLU A 117 11.73 11.92 -2.09
N GLN A 118 11.43 13.02 -2.76
CA GLN A 118 12.23 14.25 -2.71
C GLN A 118 11.34 15.49 -2.70
N LEU A 119 11.80 16.50 -1.95
CA LEU A 119 11.30 17.86 -2.05
C LEU A 119 11.99 18.55 -3.23
N VAL A 120 11.23 18.95 -4.21
CA VAL A 120 11.70 19.66 -5.40
C VAL A 120 11.12 21.07 -5.42
N ALA A 121 11.96 22.07 -5.56
CA ALA A 121 11.57 23.46 -5.77
C ALA A 121 11.58 23.77 -7.26
N ARG A 122 10.56 24.48 -7.76
CA ARG A 122 10.44 24.89 -9.16
C ARG A 122 11.50 25.95 -9.49
N ALA A 123 12.10 25.87 -10.66
CA ALA A 123 13.02 26.89 -11.15
C ALA A 123 12.32 28.27 -11.15
N GLY A 124 13.02 29.28 -10.65
CA GLY A 124 12.48 30.64 -10.51
C GLY A 124 11.56 30.88 -9.31
N SER A 125 11.29 29.87 -8.46
CA SER A 125 10.51 30.05 -7.22
C SER A 125 11.27 30.83 -6.14
N GLY A 126 12.59 30.98 -6.28
CA GLY A 126 13.46 31.58 -5.26
C GLY A 126 13.78 30.66 -4.10
N VAL A 127 13.43 29.37 -4.18
CA VAL A 127 13.69 28.37 -3.13
C VAL A 127 15.00 27.65 -3.44
N THR A 128 15.97 27.75 -2.57
CA THR A 128 17.28 27.08 -2.61
C THR A 128 17.47 26.14 -1.43
N GLY A 129 16.72 26.33 -0.35
CA GLY A 129 16.74 25.52 0.85
C GLY A 129 15.35 25.47 1.50
N VAL A 130 15.19 24.59 2.51
CA VAL A 130 13.89 24.41 3.18
C VAL A 130 13.41 25.70 3.88
N ALA A 131 14.31 26.53 4.37
CA ALA A 131 13.98 27.80 5.03
C ALA A 131 13.30 28.81 4.06
N ASP A 132 13.61 28.74 2.75
CA ASP A 132 13.05 29.61 1.73
C ASP A 132 11.59 29.27 1.36
N LEU A 133 11.05 28.18 1.94
CA LEU A 133 9.66 27.78 1.73
C LEU A 133 8.67 28.70 2.44
N ARG A 134 9.11 29.60 3.31
CA ARG A 134 8.21 30.56 3.98
C ARG A 134 7.38 31.33 2.96
N GLY A 135 6.04 31.28 3.12
CA GLY A 135 5.07 31.93 2.22
C GLY A 135 4.87 31.22 0.86
N LYS A 136 5.54 30.11 0.62
CA LYS A 136 5.43 29.36 -0.66
C LYS A 136 4.26 28.40 -0.66
N THR A 137 3.80 28.07 -1.87
CA THR A 137 2.75 27.08 -2.13
C THR A 137 3.40 25.73 -2.46
N ILE A 138 3.13 24.73 -1.61
CA ILE A 138 3.71 23.38 -1.70
C ILE A 138 2.58 22.37 -1.87
N ALA A 139 2.65 21.52 -2.90
CA ALA A 139 1.69 20.44 -3.07
C ALA A 139 2.27 19.11 -2.55
N VAL A 140 1.45 18.31 -1.89
CA VAL A 140 1.81 16.98 -1.39
C VAL A 140 0.55 16.16 -1.16
N PRO A 141 0.53 14.84 -1.41
CA PRO A 141 -0.59 13.99 -1.05
C PRO A 141 -0.69 13.87 0.49
N PHE A 142 -1.82 14.28 1.09
CA PHE A 142 -1.98 14.25 2.54
C PHE A 142 -1.99 12.82 3.10
N VAL A 143 -1.49 12.68 4.33
CA VAL A 143 -1.35 11.40 5.05
C VAL A 143 -0.42 10.42 4.30
N SER A 144 0.45 10.90 3.40
CA SER A 144 1.53 10.11 2.80
C SER A 144 2.83 10.22 3.59
N THR A 145 3.82 9.38 3.26
CA THR A 145 5.21 9.49 3.71
C THR A 145 5.82 10.82 3.27
N ALA A 146 5.58 11.24 2.03
CA ALA A 146 6.02 12.53 1.51
C ALA A 146 5.45 13.73 2.33
N HIS A 147 4.19 13.64 2.79
CA HIS A 147 3.61 14.65 3.68
C HIS A 147 4.32 14.67 5.04
N TYR A 148 4.57 13.48 5.62
CA TYR A 148 5.33 13.36 6.86
C TYR A 148 6.73 13.97 6.71
N GLN A 149 7.43 13.64 5.62
CA GLN A 149 8.78 14.14 5.32
C GLN A 149 8.79 15.66 5.12
N LEU A 150 7.80 16.22 4.42
CA LEU A 150 7.66 17.68 4.26
C LEU A 150 7.55 18.37 5.61
N ILE A 151 6.66 17.89 6.49
CA ILE A 151 6.45 18.51 7.82
C ILE A 151 7.70 18.35 8.68
N ALA A 152 8.40 17.21 8.60
CA ALA A 152 9.67 17.00 9.31
C ALA A 152 10.74 17.98 8.82
N ALA A 153 10.88 18.16 7.50
CA ALA A 153 11.82 19.10 6.92
C ALA A 153 11.54 20.56 7.33
N LEU A 154 10.25 20.96 7.31
CA LEU A 154 9.84 22.29 7.77
C LEU A 154 10.20 22.50 9.24
N ALA A 155 9.91 21.53 10.11
CA ALA A 155 10.21 21.63 11.54
C ALA A 155 11.73 21.76 11.81
N GLU A 156 12.57 21.03 11.09
CA GLU A 156 14.04 21.14 11.18
C GLU A 156 14.55 22.53 10.74
N ALA A 157 13.86 23.17 9.80
CA ALA A 157 14.17 24.54 9.35
C ALA A 157 13.53 25.64 10.22
N GLY A 158 12.88 25.28 11.35
CA GLY A 158 12.19 26.24 12.21
C GLY A 158 10.91 26.80 11.61
N LEU A 159 10.31 26.09 10.66
CA LEU A 159 9.03 26.44 10.03
C LEU A 159 7.91 25.54 10.55
N THR A 160 6.70 26.07 10.52
CA THR A 160 5.46 25.36 10.81
C THR A 160 4.59 25.26 9.56
N GLN A 161 3.52 24.49 9.61
CA GLN A 161 2.53 24.44 8.52
C GLN A 161 1.84 25.80 8.29
N ALA A 162 1.78 26.67 9.30
CA ALA A 162 1.21 28.02 9.18
C ALA A 162 2.12 29.00 8.40
N ASP A 163 3.41 28.68 8.29
CA ASP A 163 4.38 29.49 7.57
C ASP A 163 4.37 29.26 6.05
N VAL A 164 3.65 28.24 5.58
CA VAL A 164 3.61 27.80 4.17
C VAL A 164 2.16 27.52 3.75
N ARG A 165 1.88 27.49 2.46
CA ARG A 165 0.59 27.06 1.93
C ARG A 165 0.70 25.63 1.41
N ILE A 166 0.25 24.64 2.20
CA ILE A 166 0.28 23.24 1.81
C ILE A 166 -1.06 22.85 1.13
N LEU A 167 -0.98 22.35 -0.10
CA LEU A 167 -2.11 21.89 -0.88
C LEU A 167 -2.13 20.36 -0.90
N ASN A 168 -3.30 19.78 -0.58
CA ASN A 168 -3.53 18.34 -0.75
C ASN A 168 -3.86 18.04 -2.21
N MET A 169 -2.95 17.41 -2.90
CA MET A 169 -3.11 17.02 -4.30
C MET A 169 -2.62 15.57 -4.50
N ARG A 170 -3.29 14.84 -5.39
CA ARG A 170 -2.81 13.52 -5.87
C ARG A 170 -1.68 13.70 -6.87
N PRO A 171 -0.82 12.67 -7.09
CA PRO A 171 0.33 12.81 -7.99
C PRO A 171 -0.01 13.35 -9.39
N PRO A 172 -1.07 12.91 -10.09
CA PRO A 172 -1.42 13.50 -11.39
C PRO A 172 -1.81 14.98 -11.31
N GLU A 173 -2.48 15.40 -10.23
CA GLU A 173 -2.87 16.80 -9.99
C GLU A 173 -1.64 17.67 -9.71
N ILE A 174 -0.65 17.12 -8.97
CA ILE A 174 0.65 17.77 -8.71
C ILE A 174 1.38 17.98 -10.03
N ALA A 175 1.46 16.96 -10.90
CA ALA A 175 2.10 17.11 -12.20
C ALA A 175 1.47 18.21 -13.03
N ALA A 176 0.14 18.27 -13.10
CA ALA A 176 -0.58 19.29 -13.82
C ALA A 176 -0.40 20.70 -13.21
N ALA A 177 -0.45 20.83 -11.87
CA ALA A 177 -0.23 22.11 -11.18
C ALA A 177 1.21 22.61 -11.35
N TRP A 178 2.18 21.70 -11.36
CA TRP A 178 3.59 22.02 -11.63
C TRP A 178 3.79 22.59 -13.04
N GLU A 179 3.21 21.95 -14.05
CA GLU A 179 3.31 22.41 -15.46
C GLU A 179 2.71 23.79 -15.66
N ARG A 180 1.60 24.10 -14.99
CA ARG A 180 0.99 25.45 -15.05
C ARG A 180 1.70 26.50 -14.22
N GLY A 181 2.60 26.07 -13.30
CA GLY A 181 3.28 26.97 -12.38
C GLY A 181 2.45 27.40 -11.18
N ASP A 182 1.41 26.63 -10.80
CA ASP A 182 0.51 26.96 -9.70
C ASP A 182 1.11 26.65 -8.32
N ILE A 183 2.22 25.91 -8.26
CA ILE A 183 2.93 25.53 -7.05
C ILE A 183 4.42 25.84 -7.14
N ASP A 184 5.02 26.22 -6.02
CA ASP A 184 6.44 26.56 -5.92
C ASP A 184 7.31 25.35 -5.64
N ALA A 185 6.79 24.35 -4.92
CA ALA A 185 7.50 23.14 -4.55
C ALA A 185 6.54 21.95 -4.39
N THR A 186 7.11 20.74 -4.40
CA THR A 186 6.38 19.51 -4.08
C THR A 186 7.32 18.50 -3.42
N PHE A 187 6.78 17.73 -2.45
CA PHE A 187 7.44 16.52 -1.96
C PHE A 187 6.71 15.33 -2.57
N ILE A 188 7.39 14.52 -3.38
CA ILE A 188 6.72 13.53 -4.24
C ILE A 188 7.69 12.40 -4.64
N TRP A 189 7.14 11.33 -5.22
CA TRP A 189 7.80 10.14 -5.75
C TRP A 189 7.58 9.98 -7.25
N ASP A 190 8.27 9.03 -7.85
CA ASP A 190 8.13 8.70 -9.28
C ASP A 190 6.77 8.03 -9.59
N PRO A 191 6.23 8.30 -10.78
CA PRO A 191 6.83 8.98 -11.93
C PRO A 191 6.75 10.51 -11.93
N VAL A 192 6.07 11.12 -10.97
CA VAL A 192 5.90 12.59 -10.93
C VAL A 192 7.21 13.26 -10.54
N LEU A 193 8.00 12.68 -9.65
CA LEU A 193 9.31 13.19 -9.26
C LEU A 193 10.23 13.39 -10.47
N ALA A 194 10.34 12.40 -11.34
CA ALA A 194 11.14 12.51 -12.57
C ALA A 194 10.69 13.67 -13.46
N ARG A 195 9.37 13.94 -13.56
CA ARG A 195 8.83 15.07 -14.34
C ARG A 195 9.20 16.41 -13.74
N VAL A 196 8.98 16.61 -12.43
CA VAL A 196 9.23 17.89 -11.78
C VAL A 196 10.73 18.22 -11.70
N LYS A 197 11.58 17.21 -11.62
CA LYS A 197 13.04 17.36 -11.67
C LYS A 197 13.56 17.94 -12.99
N LYS A 198 12.83 17.81 -14.10
CA LYS A 198 13.23 18.39 -15.41
C LYS A 198 13.25 19.91 -15.39
N SER A 199 12.47 20.55 -14.51
CA SER A 199 12.33 22.01 -14.40
C SER A 199 12.40 22.51 -12.95
N GLY A 200 12.96 21.68 -12.05
CA GLY A 200 13.12 22.02 -10.65
C GLY A 200 14.46 21.53 -10.09
N THR A 201 14.75 21.96 -8.87
CA THR A 201 15.96 21.59 -8.12
C THR A 201 15.56 20.82 -6.88
N VAL A 202 16.22 19.70 -6.59
CA VAL A 202 16.04 18.95 -5.36
C VAL A 202 16.57 19.77 -4.19
N VAL A 203 15.75 19.94 -3.17
CA VAL A 203 16.04 20.68 -1.93
C VAL A 203 16.50 19.73 -0.81
N VAL A 204 15.77 18.62 -0.63
CA VAL A 204 16.07 17.58 0.36
C VAL A 204 15.41 16.28 -0.08
N SER A 205 16.06 15.13 0.21
CA SER A 205 15.48 13.81 -0.01
C SER A 205 14.94 13.20 1.30
N ALA A 206 14.07 12.20 1.19
CA ALA A 206 13.67 11.39 2.33
C ALA A 206 14.86 10.64 2.94
N GLY A 207 15.87 10.26 2.12
CA GLY A 207 17.14 9.70 2.58
C GLY A 207 17.94 10.66 3.44
N ASP A 208 17.95 11.96 3.10
CA ASP A 208 18.57 13.00 3.94
C ASP A 208 17.89 13.07 5.31
N LEU A 209 16.56 13.02 5.32
CA LEU A 209 15.76 13.05 6.55
C LEU A 209 15.90 11.75 7.34
N ALA A 210 16.00 10.60 6.66
CA ALA A 210 16.24 9.30 7.29
C ALA A 210 17.55 9.27 8.08
N ARG A 211 18.64 9.85 7.53
CA ARG A 211 19.91 10.00 8.25
C ARG A 211 19.81 10.86 9.51
N ARG A 212 18.76 11.67 9.62
CA ARG A 212 18.42 12.49 10.80
C ARG A 212 17.30 11.86 11.65
N GLY A 213 17.07 10.53 11.49
CA GLY A 213 16.11 9.77 12.30
C GLY A 213 14.65 9.88 11.86
N LYS A 214 14.40 10.31 10.61
CA LYS A 214 13.05 10.43 10.03
C LYS A 214 12.82 9.43 8.88
N ALA A 215 13.32 8.20 9.05
CA ALA A 215 13.17 7.14 8.04
C ALA A 215 11.70 6.79 7.81
N THR A 216 11.38 6.51 6.55
CA THR A 216 10.07 6.04 6.11
C THR A 216 10.23 4.80 5.22
N PHE A 217 9.19 3.99 5.17
CA PHE A 217 9.13 2.79 4.35
C PHE A 217 7.74 2.64 3.73
N ASP A 218 7.66 1.87 2.66
CA ASP A 218 6.41 1.35 2.16
C ASP A 218 6.24 -0.12 2.55
N GLY A 219 4.99 -0.54 2.74
CA GLY A 219 4.69 -1.89 3.16
C GLY A 219 3.38 -2.41 2.60
N LEU A 220 3.26 -3.73 2.64
CA LEU A 220 2.02 -4.43 2.35
C LEU A 220 1.29 -4.72 3.65
N VAL A 221 0.05 -4.25 3.70
CA VAL A 221 -0.89 -4.49 4.79
C VAL A 221 -2.03 -5.37 4.33
N VAL A 222 -2.57 -6.17 5.24
CA VAL A 222 -3.67 -7.08 4.97
C VAL A 222 -4.75 -6.95 6.05
N ASP A 223 -6.02 -7.10 5.67
CA ASP A 223 -7.11 -7.32 6.61
C ASP A 223 -6.84 -8.58 7.43
N ARG A 224 -6.85 -8.47 8.77
CA ARG A 224 -6.47 -9.57 9.67
C ARG A 224 -7.39 -10.77 9.54
N ALA A 225 -8.69 -10.55 9.41
CA ALA A 225 -9.66 -11.62 9.31
C ALA A 225 -9.52 -12.36 7.97
N TRP A 226 -9.23 -11.64 6.89
CA TRP A 226 -8.92 -12.25 5.60
C TRP A 226 -7.61 -13.03 5.64
N ALA A 227 -6.55 -12.45 6.24
CA ALA A 227 -5.25 -13.10 6.40
C ALA A 227 -5.33 -14.44 7.11
N ALA A 228 -6.11 -14.52 8.20
CA ALA A 228 -6.29 -15.75 8.98
C ALA A 228 -6.85 -16.92 8.15
N ARG A 229 -7.66 -16.62 7.12
CA ARG A 229 -8.26 -17.61 6.22
C ARG A 229 -7.44 -17.90 4.96
N ASN A 230 -6.41 -17.10 4.68
CA ASN A 230 -5.67 -17.12 3.40
C ASN A 230 -4.14 -17.15 3.60
N ARG A 231 -3.70 -17.90 4.63
CA ARG A 231 -2.27 -17.96 5.06
C ARG A 231 -1.35 -18.46 3.93
N ASP A 232 -1.77 -19.48 3.19
CA ASP A 232 -0.99 -20.06 2.09
C ASP A 232 -0.82 -19.08 0.93
N PHE A 233 -1.87 -18.28 0.63
CA PHE A 233 -1.79 -17.20 -0.35
C PHE A 233 -0.70 -16.20 0.05
N LEU A 234 -0.74 -15.71 1.30
CA LEU A 234 0.21 -14.70 1.79
C LEU A 234 1.64 -15.24 1.85
N ALA A 235 1.86 -16.48 2.30
CA ALA A 235 3.17 -17.11 2.30
C ALA A 235 3.72 -17.27 0.87
N THR A 236 2.88 -17.64 -0.08
CA THR A 236 3.25 -17.75 -1.50
C THR A 236 3.55 -16.37 -2.10
N LEU A 237 2.72 -15.37 -1.82
CA LEU A 237 2.95 -13.98 -2.24
C LEU A 237 4.30 -13.47 -1.73
N VAL A 238 4.60 -13.66 -0.44
CA VAL A 238 5.88 -13.24 0.15
C VAL A 238 7.07 -13.94 -0.51
N ARG A 239 7.00 -15.24 -0.78
CA ARG A 239 8.07 -15.96 -1.52
C ARG A 239 8.32 -15.37 -2.90
N LEU A 240 7.25 -15.06 -3.64
CA LEU A 240 7.36 -14.51 -4.99
C LEU A 240 7.94 -13.09 -4.99
N ILE A 241 7.52 -12.24 -4.05
CA ILE A 241 8.07 -10.88 -3.92
C ILE A 241 9.54 -10.97 -3.54
N ALA A 242 9.89 -11.78 -2.53
CA ALA A 242 11.28 -11.97 -2.10
C ALA A 242 12.18 -12.47 -3.23
N ALA A 243 11.70 -13.42 -4.03
CA ALA A 243 12.44 -13.91 -5.19
C ALA A 243 12.64 -12.81 -6.27
N GLN A 244 11.61 -11.99 -6.51
CA GLN A 244 11.68 -10.86 -7.43
C GLN A 244 12.67 -9.80 -6.98
N ASP A 245 12.64 -9.43 -5.71
CA ASP A 245 13.56 -8.45 -5.11
C ASP A 245 15.00 -8.96 -5.11
N ALA A 246 15.20 -10.25 -4.78
CA ALA A 246 16.51 -10.90 -4.83
C ALA A 246 17.08 -10.95 -6.26
N ALA A 247 16.24 -11.24 -7.26
CA ALA A 247 16.65 -11.23 -8.67
C ALA A 247 17.08 -9.84 -9.12
N TYR A 248 16.33 -8.79 -8.73
CA TYR A 248 16.71 -7.40 -8.98
C TYR A 248 18.02 -7.03 -8.28
N ALA A 249 18.17 -7.38 -7.01
CA ALA A 249 19.37 -7.08 -6.23
C ALA A 249 20.65 -7.76 -6.80
N ALA A 250 20.49 -9.01 -7.25
CA ALA A 250 21.60 -9.76 -7.88
C ALA A 250 22.03 -9.18 -9.22
N LYS A 251 21.07 -8.66 -9.99
CA LYS A 251 21.30 -8.04 -11.30
C LYS A 251 20.30 -6.91 -11.53
N PRO A 252 20.65 -5.68 -11.15
CA PRO A 252 19.80 -4.51 -11.42
C PRO A 252 19.46 -4.40 -12.91
N TRP A 253 18.21 -4.03 -13.19
CA TRP A 253 17.68 -4.02 -14.56
C TRP A 253 18.14 -2.81 -15.33
N GLY A 254 18.69 -3.03 -16.53
CA GLY A 254 18.94 -1.96 -17.50
C GLY A 254 17.65 -1.54 -18.23
N ALA A 255 17.72 -0.42 -18.95
CA ALA A 255 16.54 0.16 -19.62
C ALA A 255 15.86 -0.80 -20.63
N ASP A 256 16.60 -1.71 -21.22
CA ASP A 256 16.10 -2.69 -22.22
C ASP A 256 15.57 -3.99 -21.59
N ALA A 257 15.60 -4.12 -20.25
CA ALA A 257 15.11 -5.32 -19.59
C ALA A 257 13.58 -5.43 -19.73
N PRO A 258 13.03 -6.64 -19.99
CA PRO A 258 11.58 -6.84 -20.10
C PRO A 258 10.83 -6.46 -18.81
N GLU A 259 11.47 -6.61 -17.65
CA GLU A 259 10.94 -6.18 -16.35
C GLU A 259 10.77 -4.65 -16.30
N VAL A 260 11.70 -3.89 -16.86
CA VAL A 260 11.60 -2.42 -16.95
C VAL A 260 10.40 -2.01 -17.81
N ALA A 261 10.19 -2.68 -18.95
CA ALA A 261 9.01 -2.43 -19.77
C ALA A 261 7.70 -2.77 -19.03
N ALA A 262 7.71 -3.83 -18.23
CA ALA A 262 6.56 -4.22 -17.40
C ALA A 262 6.27 -3.19 -16.29
N VAL A 263 7.30 -2.76 -15.55
CA VAL A 263 7.19 -1.71 -14.54
C VAL A 263 6.67 -0.40 -15.15
N ALA A 264 7.26 0.04 -16.26
CA ALA A 264 6.85 1.26 -16.96
C ALA A 264 5.37 1.23 -17.36
N ARG A 265 4.88 0.11 -17.87
CA ARG A 265 3.47 -0.07 -18.26
C ARG A 265 2.52 0.03 -17.06
N VAL A 266 2.88 -0.54 -15.92
CA VAL A 266 2.03 -0.51 -14.70
C VAL A 266 2.02 0.88 -14.07
N THR A 267 3.17 1.53 -14.01
CA THR A 267 3.35 2.82 -13.30
C THR A 267 3.03 4.03 -14.16
N GLY A 268 3.19 3.93 -15.48
CA GLY A 268 3.12 5.05 -16.42
C GLY A 268 4.44 5.84 -16.50
N SER A 269 5.55 5.27 -16.00
CA SER A 269 6.89 5.85 -16.11
C SER A 269 7.44 5.71 -17.53
N ALA A 270 8.37 6.59 -17.94
CA ALA A 270 9.16 6.36 -19.12
C ALA A 270 10.15 5.20 -18.85
N PRO A 271 10.30 4.21 -19.74
CA PRO A 271 11.19 3.06 -19.50
C PRO A 271 12.64 3.49 -19.15
N ALA A 272 13.15 4.54 -19.78
CA ALA A 272 14.48 5.06 -19.50
C ALA A 272 14.66 5.63 -18.09
N GLU A 273 13.59 6.02 -17.40
CA GLU A 273 13.61 6.57 -16.04
C GLU A 273 13.53 5.46 -14.97
N VAL A 274 12.95 4.29 -15.30
CA VAL A 274 12.71 3.19 -14.35
C VAL A 274 13.97 2.70 -13.62
N PRO A 275 15.13 2.48 -14.28
CA PRO A 275 16.33 2.02 -13.56
C PRO A 275 16.81 2.99 -12.47
N ALA A 276 16.76 4.30 -12.74
CA ALA A 276 17.14 5.32 -11.77
C ALA A 276 16.15 5.40 -10.60
N SER A 277 14.84 5.27 -10.89
CA SER A 277 13.81 5.24 -9.88
C SER A 277 13.95 4.03 -8.95
N LEU A 278 14.18 2.83 -9.51
CA LEU A 278 14.43 1.61 -8.73
C LEU A 278 15.64 1.73 -7.82
N ALA A 279 16.73 2.33 -8.32
CA ALA A 279 17.97 2.49 -7.57
C ALA A 279 17.87 3.48 -6.40
N ALA A 280 16.80 4.30 -6.36
CA ALA A 280 16.57 5.25 -5.28
C ALA A 280 15.96 4.59 -4.02
N TYR A 281 15.42 3.40 -4.14
CA TYR A 281 14.90 2.59 -3.03
C TYR A 281 15.93 1.60 -2.49
N ARG A 282 15.67 1.07 -1.29
CA ARG A 282 16.35 -0.11 -0.74
C ARG A 282 15.32 -1.19 -0.44
N PHE A 283 15.58 -2.39 -0.94
CA PHE A 283 14.66 -3.54 -0.79
C PHE A 283 15.22 -4.50 0.27
N PRO A 284 14.59 -4.62 1.47
CA PRO A 284 15.03 -5.54 2.49
C PRO A 284 14.92 -7.00 2.01
N THR A 285 15.96 -7.80 2.19
CA THR A 285 15.96 -9.22 1.84
C THR A 285 14.96 -10.01 2.69
N LEU A 286 14.56 -11.21 2.26
CA LEU A 286 13.67 -12.09 3.01
C LEU A 286 14.19 -12.33 4.45
N GLU A 287 15.51 -12.49 4.60
CA GLU A 287 16.16 -12.67 5.90
C GLU A 287 16.06 -11.42 6.77
N ALA A 288 16.22 -10.25 6.16
CA ALA A 288 16.15 -8.97 6.86
C ALA A 288 14.74 -8.64 7.35
N GLN A 289 13.70 -9.07 6.63
CA GLN A 289 12.30 -8.75 6.94
C GLN A 289 11.90 -9.08 8.39
N ALA A 290 12.26 -10.26 8.90
CA ALA A 290 11.92 -10.68 10.26
C ALA A 290 12.93 -10.18 11.32
N SER A 291 13.96 -9.43 10.94
CA SER A 291 14.95 -8.91 11.87
C SER A 291 14.37 -7.82 12.79
N PRO A 292 15.04 -7.52 13.92
CA PRO A 292 14.67 -6.41 14.79
C PRO A 292 14.67 -5.02 14.08
N ALA A 293 15.35 -4.89 12.95
CA ALA A 293 15.34 -3.65 12.17
C ALA A 293 13.96 -3.41 11.49
N TRP A 294 13.26 -4.49 11.11
CA TRP A 294 12.01 -4.42 10.36
C TRP A 294 10.83 -5.02 11.13
N LEU A 295 10.19 -6.06 10.60
CA LEU A 295 8.96 -6.64 11.19
C LEU A 295 9.18 -7.23 12.59
N GLY A 296 10.41 -7.59 12.95
CA GLY A 296 10.79 -8.09 14.28
C GLY A 296 10.84 -7.00 15.38
N GLY A 297 10.37 -5.80 15.11
CA GLY A 297 10.23 -4.73 16.12
C GLY A 297 10.42 -3.31 15.57
N GLY A 298 11.35 -3.09 14.65
CA GLY A 298 11.69 -1.77 14.11
C GLY A 298 10.50 -1.11 13.42
N ALA A 299 9.72 -1.86 12.65
CA ALA A 299 8.52 -1.34 11.99
C ALA A 299 7.48 -0.86 13.03
N ALA A 300 7.23 -1.62 14.08
CA ALA A 300 6.31 -1.22 15.15
C ALA A 300 6.78 0.06 15.84
N LYS A 301 8.07 0.19 16.10
CA LYS A 301 8.68 1.41 16.67
C LYS A 301 8.49 2.59 15.71
N ALA A 302 8.79 2.43 14.44
CA ALA A 302 8.62 3.49 13.43
C ALA A 302 7.16 3.92 13.30
N LEU A 303 6.20 2.98 13.34
CA LEU A 303 4.77 3.30 13.35
C LEU A 303 4.37 4.07 14.59
N THR A 304 4.91 3.73 15.79
CA THR A 304 4.67 4.46 17.04
C THR A 304 5.15 5.92 16.95
N GLU A 305 6.38 6.11 16.48
CA GLU A 305 6.99 7.44 16.35
C GLU A 305 6.25 8.29 15.30
N THR A 306 5.91 7.69 14.16
CA THR A 306 5.12 8.34 13.11
C THR A 306 3.72 8.73 13.62
N ALA A 307 3.05 7.85 14.35
CA ALA A 307 1.73 8.14 14.92
C ALA A 307 1.78 9.27 15.97
N ALA A 308 2.81 9.28 16.82
CA ALA A 308 3.03 10.36 17.79
C ALA A 308 3.21 11.71 17.08
N PHE A 309 4.00 11.71 15.99
CA PHE A 309 4.17 12.88 15.14
C PHE A 309 2.84 13.32 14.49
N LEU A 310 2.10 12.40 13.88
CA LEU A 310 0.79 12.68 13.26
C LEU A 310 -0.21 13.22 14.26
N LYS A 311 -0.19 12.74 15.52
CA LYS A 311 -1.03 13.29 16.60
C LYS A 311 -0.63 14.72 16.95
N ALA A 312 0.66 15.00 17.08
CA ALA A 312 1.16 16.35 17.34
C ALA A 312 0.77 17.33 16.21
N GLN A 313 0.62 16.83 14.98
CA GLN A 313 0.17 17.61 13.82
C GLN A 313 -1.36 17.61 13.64
N GLY A 314 -2.13 17.07 14.59
CA GLY A 314 -3.60 17.02 14.53
C GLY A 314 -4.16 16.10 13.42
N ARG A 315 -3.36 15.18 12.90
CA ARG A 315 -3.75 14.26 11.82
C ARG A 315 -4.39 12.96 12.32
N VAL A 316 -4.11 12.59 13.58
CA VAL A 316 -4.79 11.51 14.29
C VAL A 316 -5.23 12.02 15.68
N GLN A 317 -6.38 11.53 16.16
CA GLN A 317 -6.96 11.99 17.43
C GLN A 317 -6.35 11.27 18.64
N ALA A 318 -6.07 9.97 18.49
CA ALA A 318 -5.55 9.12 19.55
C ALA A 318 -4.41 8.24 19.02
N LEU A 319 -3.59 7.73 19.93
CA LEU A 319 -2.59 6.72 19.62
C LEU A 319 -3.16 5.33 19.94
N ALA A 320 -2.77 4.33 19.17
CA ALA A 320 -3.00 2.93 19.55
C ALA A 320 -2.19 2.61 20.82
N PRO A 321 -2.71 1.78 21.72
CA PRO A 321 -1.99 1.37 22.93
C PRO A 321 -0.68 0.62 22.62
N ASP A 322 -0.66 -0.13 21.53
CA ASP A 322 0.47 -0.93 21.08
C ASP A 322 0.43 -1.07 19.55
N TYR A 323 1.51 -0.65 18.89
CA TYR A 323 1.65 -0.76 17.43
C TYR A 323 2.23 -2.11 16.99
N ALA A 324 2.82 -2.91 17.89
CA ALA A 324 3.33 -4.24 17.55
C ALA A 324 2.19 -5.19 17.12
N ARG A 325 0.98 -5.00 17.64
CA ARG A 325 -0.21 -5.76 17.20
C ARG A 325 -0.55 -5.63 15.72
N PHE A 326 -0.09 -4.57 15.07
CA PHE A 326 -0.33 -4.27 13.64
C PHE A 326 0.81 -4.75 12.74
N VAL A 327 1.78 -5.48 13.27
CA VAL A 327 2.93 -6.01 12.55
C VAL A 327 3.01 -7.52 12.76
N THR A 328 3.41 -8.28 11.75
CA THR A 328 3.57 -9.73 11.86
C THR A 328 4.74 -10.23 11.03
N THR A 329 5.51 -11.18 11.57
CA THR A 329 6.58 -11.93 10.86
C THR A 329 6.06 -13.23 10.28
N GLU A 330 4.82 -13.63 10.58
CA GLU A 330 4.25 -14.95 10.34
C GLU A 330 4.43 -15.42 8.88
N PHE A 331 4.12 -14.56 7.92
CA PHE A 331 4.16 -14.93 6.49
C PHE A 331 5.59 -14.96 5.95
N VAL A 332 6.48 -14.15 6.50
CA VAL A 332 7.92 -14.21 6.22
C VAL A 332 8.51 -15.53 6.74
N GLU A 333 8.17 -15.91 7.95
CA GLU A 333 8.61 -17.19 8.54
C GLU A 333 8.05 -18.40 7.78
N ALA A 334 6.80 -18.33 7.34
CA ALA A 334 6.18 -19.36 6.50
C ALA A 334 6.82 -19.43 5.11
N ALA A 335 7.27 -18.31 4.55
CA ALA A 335 7.91 -18.27 3.23
C ALA A 335 9.33 -18.84 3.23
N ARG A 336 9.99 -18.92 4.38
CA ARG A 336 11.35 -19.48 4.55
C ARG A 336 11.37 -21.03 4.64
N LYS A 337 10.23 -21.64 4.91
CA LYS A 337 10.06 -23.11 4.97
C LYS A 337 9.86 -23.70 3.57
#